data_05440ec48b054b7fb3f0d3fbc4fb2dce
#
_entry.id   05440ec48b054b7fb3f0d3fbc4fb2dce
#
_cell.length_a   1.000
_cell.length_b   1.000
_cell.length_c   1.000
_cell.angle_alpha   90.00
_cell.angle_beta   90.00
_cell.angle_gamma   90.00
#
_symmetry.space_group_name_H-M   'P 1'
#
loop_
_entity.id
_entity.type
_entity.pdbx_description
1 polymer ?
#
loop_
_entity_poly.entity_id
_entity_poly.type
_entity_poly.pdbx_seq_one_letter_code
_entity_poly.pdbx_strand_id
1 'polypeptide(L)'
;MAEESNVHVKVAMADVMALFVIAFFTFLVGGLGLGVFDQPAILASIAVPVGILVLVATIITYLNENVLGTAIFGPLAVFFLVFPFIPADSAGMLALVYIGLVMLIDTVLSLAQPVRLLPIVLFIAAIAFIVTGLWYNGGATDATL
;
A
#
# COMPACT_ATOMS: atom_id res chain seq x y z
N MET A 1 37.07 -9.70 27.12
CA MET A 1 35.91 -9.90 26.27
C MET A 1 35.51 -8.51 25.77
N ALA A 2 35.76 -8.21 24.49
CA ALA A 2 35.36 -6.94 23.91
C ALA A 2 33.83 -6.98 23.75
N GLU A 3 33.16 -6.02 24.39
CA GLU A 3 31.76 -5.71 24.11
C GLU A 3 31.68 -5.30 22.64
N GLU A 4 31.17 -6.19 21.79
CA GLU A 4 30.74 -5.80 20.46
C GLU A 4 29.63 -4.76 20.65
N SER A 5 29.97 -3.50 20.54
CA SER A 5 28.99 -2.44 20.45
C SER A 5 28.26 -2.62 19.14
N ASN A 6 27.09 -3.25 19.16
CA ASN A 6 26.16 -3.27 18.05
C ASN A 6 25.71 -1.82 17.80
N VAL A 7 26.45 -1.12 16.95
CA VAL A 7 26.05 0.20 16.47
C VAL A 7 24.94 -0.01 15.46
N HIS A 8 23.70 -0.03 15.95
CA HIS A 8 22.51 0.03 15.08
C HIS A 8 22.46 1.41 14.41
N VAL A 9 23.06 1.52 13.25
CA VAL A 9 22.93 2.72 12.42
C VAL A 9 21.55 2.67 11.75
N LYS A 10 20.60 3.47 12.24
CA LYS A 10 19.35 3.71 11.51
C LYS A 10 19.69 4.40 10.20
N VAL A 11 19.44 3.72 9.09
CA VAL A 11 19.81 4.20 7.75
C VAL A 11 18.99 5.42 7.34
N ALA A 12 17.67 5.41 7.58
CA ALA A 12 16.74 6.51 7.29
C ALA A 12 15.36 6.24 7.89
N MET A 13 14.53 7.28 8.00
CA MET A 13 13.09 7.14 8.28
C MET A 13 12.31 6.95 6.98
N ALA A 14 12.31 5.75 6.45
CA ALA A 14 11.66 5.44 5.17
C ALA A 14 10.13 5.40 5.24
N ASP A 15 9.58 5.15 6.43
CA ASP A 15 8.13 5.02 6.65
C ASP A 15 7.37 6.28 6.20
N VAL A 16 7.91 7.45 6.53
CA VAL A 16 7.31 8.74 6.16
C VAL A 16 7.26 8.91 4.65
N MET A 17 8.36 8.60 3.96
CA MET A 17 8.43 8.69 2.50
C MET A 17 7.41 7.75 1.85
N ALA A 18 7.35 6.50 2.29
CA ALA A 18 6.40 5.52 1.76
C ALA A 18 4.95 5.97 1.96
N LEU A 19 4.61 6.46 3.15
CA LEU A 19 3.26 6.95 3.44
C LEU A 19 2.86 8.14 2.56
N PHE A 20 3.75 9.11 2.33
CA PHE A 20 3.47 10.23 1.44
C PHE A 20 3.23 9.79 0.00
N VAL A 21 4.03 8.87 -0.51
CA VAL A 21 3.90 8.36 -1.89
C VAL A 21 2.61 7.56 -2.06
N ILE A 22 2.26 6.74 -1.07
CA ILE A 22 0.99 5.99 -1.05
C ILE A 22 -0.20 6.95 -0.94
N ALA A 23 -0.11 7.96 -0.07
CA ALA A 23 -1.16 8.98 0.07
C ALA A 23 -1.39 9.74 -1.24
N PHE A 24 -0.33 10.08 -1.98
CA PHE A 24 -0.45 10.69 -3.30
C PHE A 24 -1.21 9.79 -4.29
N PHE A 25 -0.87 8.51 -4.37
CA PHE A 25 -1.59 7.56 -5.21
C PHE A 25 -3.07 7.44 -4.80
N THR A 26 -3.33 7.30 -3.50
CA THR A 26 -4.68 7.18 -2.95
C THR A 26 -5.52 8.44 -3.21
N PHE A 27 -4.89 9.63 -3.16
CA PHE A 27 -5.54 10.89 -3.51
C PHE A 27 -6.01 10.90 -4.96
N LEU A 28 -5.18 10.40 -5.88
CA LEU A 28 -5.56 10.28 -7.31
C LEU A 28 -6.68 9.25 -7.51
N VAL A 29 -6.64 8.11 -6.82
CA VAL A 29 -7.75 7.13 -6.84
C VAL A 29 -9.05 7.78 -6.36
N GLY A 30 -9.00 8.56 -5.28
CA GLY A 30 -10.14 9.32 -4.80
C GLY A 30 -10.66 10.34 -5.81
N GLY A 31 -9.75 11.06 -6.49
CA GLY A 31 -10.10 12.02 -7.55
C GLY A 31 -10.81 11.35 -8.74
N LEU A 32 -10.33 10.18 -9.16
CA LEU A 32 -10.99 9.39 -10.20
C LEU A 32 -12.38 8.93 -9.75
N GLY A 33 -12.50 8.39 -8.53
CA GLY A 33 -13.78 7.93 -7.98
C GLY A 33 -14.81 9.04 -7.78
N LEU A 34 -14.36 10.30 -7.57
CA LEU A 34 -15.21 11.48 -7.47
C LEU A 34 -15.50 12.16 -8.82
N GLY A 35 -14.99 11.61 -9.92
CA GLY A 35 -15.18 12.19 -11.26
C GLY A 35 -14.43 13.51 -11.47
N VAL A 36 -13.38 13.80 -10.69
CA VAL A 36 -12.52 14.98 -10.90
C VAL A 36 -11.75 14.86 -12.22
N PHE A 37 -11.43 13.65 -12.61
CA PHE A 37 -10.89 13.30 -13.92
C PHE A 37 -11.40 11.90 -14.34
N ASP A 38 -11.34 11.58 -15.61
CA ASP A 38 -11.90 10.38 -16.23
C ASP A 38 -10.85 9.44 -16.88
N GLN A 39 -9.57 9.65 -16.58
CA GLN A 39 -8.46 8.94 -17.21
C GLN A 39 -7.82 7.90 -16.25
N PRO A 40 -8.36 6.68 -16.14
CA PRO A 40 -7.81 5.65 -15.23
C PRO A 40 -6.38 5.22 -15.60
N ALA A 41 -5.95 5.41 -16.85
CA ALA A 41 -4.58 5.12 -17.31
C ALA A 41 -3.49 5.92 -16.56
N ILE A 42 -3.84 7.07 -15.97
CA ILE A 42 -2.94 7.85 -15.13
C ILE A 42 -2.51 7.04 -13.90
N LEU A 43 -3.43 6.30 -13.28
CA LEU A 43 -3.12 5.46 -12.12
C LEU A 43 -2.10 4.37 -12.46
N ALA A 44 -2.26 3.71 -13.61
CA ALA A 44 -1.31 2.71 -14.08
C ALA A 44 0.09 3.30 -14.32
N SER A 45 0.16 4.51 -14.89
CA SER A 45 1.43 5.19 -15.16
C SER A 45 2.18 5.60 -13.88
N ILE A 46 1.45 5.93 -12.82
CA ILE A 46 2.00 6.39 -11.54
C ILE A 46 2.29 5.21 -10.59
N ALA A 47 1.58 4.11 -10.73
CA ALA A 47 1.73 2.95 -9.85
C ALA A 47 3.17 2.41 -9.82
N VAL A 48 3.84 2.30 -10.97
CA VAL A 48 5.21 1.77 -11.05
C VAL A 48 6.21 2.62 -10.28
N PRO A 49 6.33 3.96 -10.51
CA PRO A 49 7.22 4.78 -9.70
C PRO A 49 6.87 4.78 -8.21
N VAL A 50 5.58 4.75 -7.85
CA VAL A 50 5.14 4.58 -6.47
C VAL A 50 5.65 3.24 -5.90
N GLY A 51 5.47 2.15 -6.64
CA GLY A 51 5.93 0.82 -6.25
C GLY A 51 7.44 0.76 -6.03
N ILE A 52 8.23 1.41 -6.89
CA ILE A 52 9.70 1.49 -6.74
C ILE A 52 10.06 2.22 -5.43
N LEU A 53 9.45 3.36 -5.15
CA LEU A 53 9.72 4.13 -3.93
C LEU A 53 9.29 3.36 -2.67
N VAL A 54 8.14 2.67 -2.71
CA VAL A 54 7.68 1.82 -1.61
C VAL A 54 8.61 0.61 -1.42
N LEU A 55 9.15 0.03 -2.52
CA LEU A 55 10.14 -1.06 -2.44
C LEU A 55 11.44 -0.59 -1.77
N VAL A 56 11.94 0.59 -2.12
CA VAL A 56 13.11 1.20 -1.46
C VAL A 56 12.83 1.38 0.04
N ALA A 57 11.65 1.89 0.38
CA ALA A 57 11.24 2.02 1.78
C ALA A 57 11.18 0.66 2.50
N THR A 58 10.66 -0.39 1.83
CA THR A 58 10.64 -1.75 2.36
C THR A 58 12.04 -2.26 2.70
N ILE A 59 13.00 -2.05 1.80
CA ILE A 59 14.40 -2.46 2.02
C ILE A 59 14.99 -1.71 3.23
N ILE A 60 14.75 -0.41 3.33
CA ILE A 60 15.25 0.40 4.44
C ILE A 60 14.59 -0.01 5.77
N THR A 61 13.28 -0.27 5.78
CA THR A 61 12.59 -0.75 6.99
C THR A 61 13.08 -2.12 7.43
N TYR A 62 13.36 -3.01 6.46
CA TYR A 62 13.97 -4.31 6.74
C TYR A 62 15.37 -4.16 7.36
N LEU A 63 16.22 -3.31 6.80
CA LEU A 63 17.57 -3.03 7.34
C LEU A 63 17.53 -2.36 8.72
N ASN A 64 16.47 -1.62 9.01
CA ASN A 64 16.22 -1.01 10.32
C ASN A 64 15.56 -1.95 11.34
N GLU A 65 15.38 -3.23 10.99
CA GLU A 65 14.69 -4.22 11.82
C GLU A 65 13.24 -3.82 12.17
N ASN A 66 12.64 -2.95 11.37
CA ASN A 66 11.24 -2.57 11.51
C ASN A 66 10.34 -3.63 10.83
N VAL A 67 10.02 -4.69 11.56
CA VAL A 67 9.23 -5.82 11.06
C VAL A 67 7.87 -5.36 10.54
N LEU A 68 7.19 -4.48 11.28
CA LEU A 68 5.87 -3.98 10.88
C LEU A 68 5.94 -3.13 9.60
N GLY A 69 6.90 -2.20 9.52
CA GLY A 69 7.11 -1.40 8.31
C GLY A 69 7.39 -2.28 7.09
N THR A 70 8.19 -3.33 7.26
CA THR A 70 8.47 -4.29 6.20
C THR A 70 7.21 -5.08 5.80
N ALA A 71 6.40 -5.51 6.77
CA ALA A 71 5.16 -6.25 6.53
C ALA A 71 4.11 -5.40 5.78
N ILE A 72 4.03 -4.10 6.07
CA ILE A 72 3.11 -3.17 5.40
C ILE A 72 3.61 -2.84 3.99
N PHE A 73 4.85 -2.37 3.87
CA PHE A 73 5.35 -1.82 2.61
C PHE A 73 5.75 -2.88 1.59
N GLY A 74 6.16 -4.08 2.03
CA GLY A 74 6.53 -5.16 1.13
C GLY A 74 5.40 -5.58 0.18
N PRO A 75 4.25 -6.02 0.70
CA PRO A 75 3.09 -6.37 -0.13
C PRO A 75 2.57 -5.20 -0.96
N LEU A 76 2.57 -3.98 -0.41
CA LEU A 76 2.17 -2.78 -1.16
C LEU A 76 3.12 -2.46 -2.31
N ALA A 77 4.43 -2.63 -2.14
CA ALA A 77 5.40 -2.44 -3.21
C ALA A 77 5.11 -3.40 -4.38
N VAL A 78 4.91 -4.69 -4.09
CA VAL A 78 4.55 -5.69 -5.11
C VAL A 78 3.23 -5.32 -5.78
N PHE A 79 2.22 -4.95 -5.01
CA PHE A 79 0.92 -4.53 -5.54
C PHE A 79 1.07 -3.37 -6.53
N PHE A 80 1.75 -2.28 -6.16
CA PHE A 80 1.93 -1.13 -7.05
C PHE A 80 2.73 -1.47 -8.31
N LEU A 81 3.75 -2.31 -8.20
CA LEU A 81 4.56 -2.73 -9.36
C LEU A 81 3.77 -3.56 -10.37
N VAL A 82 2.84 -4.40 -9.90
CA VAL A 82 2.01 -5.24 -10.77
C VAL A 82 0.69 -4.57 -11.17
N PHE A 83 0.30 -3.48 -10.52
CA PHE A 83 -0.97 -2.80 -10.73
C PHE A 83 -1.31 -2.52 -12.20
N PRO A 84 -0.37 -2.04 -13.05
CA PRO A 84 -0.67 -1.79 -14.47
C PRO A 84 -1.03 -3.05 -15.26
N PHE A 85 -0.70 -4.22 -14.73
CA PHE A 85 -0.91 -5.52 -15.38
C PHE A 85 -2.09 -6.30 -14.80
N ILE A 86 -2.73 -5.75 -13.75
CA ILE A 86 -3.90 -6.37 -13.12
C ILE A 86 -5.11 -6.15 -14.03
N PRO A 87 -5.76 -7.22 -14.53
CA PRO A 87 -6.93 -7.08 -15.37
C PRO A 87 -8.13 -6.54 -14.58
N ALA A 88 -9.01 -5.79 -15.26
CA ALA A 88 -10.24 -5.26 -14.68
C ALA A 88 -11.33 -6.34 -14.66
N ASP A 89 -11.11 -7.42 -13.92
CA ASP A 89 -12.02 -8.57 -13.80
C ASP A 89 -11.95 -9.16 -12.37
N SER A 90 -12.45 -10.37 -12.22
CA SER A 90 -12.42 -11.10 -10.96
C SER A 90 -11.01 -11.33 -10.40
N ALA A 91 -9.98 -11.41 -11.24
CA ALA A 91 -8.59 -11.53 -10.78
C ALA A 91 -8.11 -10.21 -10.16
N GLY A 92 -8.44 -9.08 -10.78
CA GLY A 92 -8.17 -7.75 -10.21
C GLY A 92 -8.91 -7.52 -8.89
N MET A 93 -10.17 -7.95 -8.80
CA MET A 93 -10.91 -7.93 -7.55
C MET A 93 -10.17 -8.71 -6.46
N LEU A 94 -9.75 -9.94 -6.75
CA LEU A 94 -9.05 -10.79 -5.76
C LEU A 94 -7.72 -10.17 -5.33
N ALA A 95 -6.96 -9.56 -6.23
CA ALA A 95 -5.71 -8.88 -5.90
C ALA A 95 -5.94 -7.73 -4.90
N LEU A 96 -6.95 -6.89 -5.14
CA LEU A 96 -7.30 -5.77 -4.26
C LEU A 96 -7.82 -6.26 -2.91
N VAL A 97 -8.70 -7.27 -2.90
CA VAL A 97 -9.21 -7.87 -1.65
C VAL A 97 -8.07 -8.49 -0.85
N TYR A 98 -7.13 -9.18 -1.51
CA TYR A 98 -5.96 -9.75 -0.85
C TYR A 98 -5.12 -8.68 -0.13
N ILE A 99 -4.81 -7.56 -0.80
CA ILE A 99 -4.09 -6.45 -0.16
C ILE A 99 -4.88 -5.88 1.01
N GLY A 100 -6.20 -5.75 0.87
CA GLY A 100 -7.07 -5.31 1.97
C GLY A 100 -7.01 -6.25 3.18
N LEU A 101 -6.99 -7.57 2.96
CA LEU A 101 -6.84 -8.56 4.03
C LEU A 101 -5.45 -8.48 4.70
N VAL A 102 -4.38 -8.27 3.92
CA VAL A 102 -3.03 -8.05 4.47
C VAL A 102 -3.04 -6.81 5.37
N MET A 103 -3.64 -5.69 4.92
CA MET A 103 -3.77 -4.47 5.74
C MET A 103 -4.60 -4.69 7.02
N LEU A 104 -5.61 -5.58 7.02
CA LEU A 104 -6.33 -5.95 8.24
C LEU A 104 -5.43 -6.70 9.23
N ILE A 105 -4.61 -7.61 8.76
CA ILE A 105 -3.64 -8.32 9.59
C ILE A 105 -2.64 -7.31 10.18
N ASP A 106 -2.10 -6.41 9.37
CA ASP A 106 -1.18 -5.37 9.80
C ASP A 106 -1.84 -4.39 10.80
N THR A 107 -3.15 -4.15 10.67
CA THR A 107 -3.93 -3.39 11.66
C THR A 107 -3.84 -4.05 13.03
N VAL A 108 -4.06 -5.36 13.11
CA VAL A 108 -3.98 -6.11 14.38
C VAL A 108 -2.55 -6.09 14.93
N LEU A 109 -1.55 -6.33 14.08
CA LEU A 109 -0.14 -6.29 14.49
C LEU A 109 0.28 -4.90 14.98
N SER A 110 -0.25 -3.84 14.39
CA SER A 110 0.04 -2.46 14.76
C SER A 110 -0.52 -2.05 16.13
N LEU A 111 -1.52 -2.75 16.67
CA LEU A 111 -2.03 -2.50 18.02
C LEU A 111 -0.97 -2.70 19.12
N ALA A 112 0.05 -3.52 18.85
CA ALA A 112 1.18 -3.71 19.75
C ALA A 112 2.22 -2.57 19.69
N GLN A 113 2.07 -1.63 18.76
CA GLN A 113 3.00 -0.51 18.58
C GLN A 113 2.57 0.73 19.38
N PRO A 114 3.52 1.59 19.79
CA PRO A 114 3.20 2.80 20.56
C PRO A 114 2.47 3.87 19.72
N VAL A 115 2.43 3.74 18.39
CA VAL A 115 1.84 4.72 17.46
C VAL A 115 0.33 4.48 17.34
N ARG A 116 -0.46 5.19 18.14
CA ARG A 116 -1.93 4.99 18.25
C ARG A 116 -2.72 5.26 16.95
N LEU A 117 -2.20 6.11 16.06
CA LEU A 117 -2.87 6.42 14.79
C LEU A 117 -2.66 5.36 13.72
N LEU A 118 -1.60 4.58 13.81
CA LEU A 118 -1.24 3.60 12.79
C LEU A 118 -2.32 2.53 12.57
N PRO A 119 -2.91 1.89 13.61
CA PRO A 119 -3.99 0.93 13.42
C PRO A 119 -5.21 1.53 12.71
N ILE A 120 -5.55 2.79 13.02
CA ILE A 120 -6.70 3.48 12.41
C ILE A 120 -6.45 3.66 10.90
N VAL A 121 -5.26 4.14 10.53
CA VAL A 121 -4.88 4.36 9.13
C VAL A 121 -4.89 3.03 8.36
N LEU A 122 -4.31 1.97 8.91
CA LEU A 122 -4.28 0.65 8.28
C LEU A 122 -5.68 0.06 8.13
N PHE A 123 -6.55 0.21 9.13
CA PHE A 123 -7.93 -0.25 9.06
C PHE A 123 -8.73 0.47 7.96
N ILE A 124 -8.59 1.79 7.87
CA ILE A 124 -9.24 2.57 6.81
C ILE A 124 -8.70 2.15 5.43
N ALA A 125 -7.38 1.96 5.29
CA ALA A 125 -6.77 1.48 4.07
C ALA A 125 -7.28 0.08 3.69
N ALA A 126 -7.39 -0.83 4.65
CA ALA A 126 -7.94 -2.17 4.43
C ALA A 126 -9.35 -2.13 3.85
N ILE A 127 -10.24 -1.35 4.48
CA ILE A 127 -11.62 -1.16 3.99
C ILE A 127 -11.60 -0.57 2.58
N ALA A 128 -10.78 0.46 2.33
CA ALA A 128 -10.68 1.09 1.02
C ALA A 128 -10.26 0.10 -0.07
N PHE A 129 -9.26 -0.75 0.17
CA PHE A 129 -8.84 -1.77 -0.78
C PHE A 129 -9.92 -2.84 -1.03
N ILE A 130 -10.58 -3.32 0.03
CA ILE A 130 -11.67 -4.32 -0.10
C ILE A 130 -12.84 -3.74 -0.89
N VAL A 131 -13.30 -2.55 -0.55
CA VAL A 131 -14.43 -1.88 -1.23
C VAL A 131 -14.07 -1.60 -2.69
N THR A 132 -12.86 -1.08 -2.96
CA THR A 132 -12.39 -0.85 -4.33
C THR A 132 -12.33 -2.16 -5.11
N GLY A 133 -11.87 -3.25 -4.50
CA GLY A 133 -11.85 -4.57 -5.15
C GLY A 133 -13.25 -5.05 -5.51
N LEU A 134 -14.20 -4.95 -4.60
CA LEU A 134 -15.59 -5.33 -4.86
C LEU A 134 -16.22 -4.45 -5.95
N TRP A 135 -15.97 -3.15 -5.93
CA TRP A 135 -16.42 -2.23 -6.98
C TRP A 135 -15.78 -2.56 -8.33
N TYR A 136 -14.51 -2.92 -8.35
CA TYR A 136 -13.76 -3.25 -9.56
C TYR A 136 -14.37 -4.43 -10.33
N ASN A 137 -14.90 -5.41 -9.60
CA ASN A 137 -15.62 -6.54 -10.20
C ASN A 137 -17.05 -6.14 -10.67
N GLY A 138 -17.74 -5.29 -9.91
CA GLY A 138 -19.08 -4.79 -10.27
C GLY A 138 -19.05 -3.78 -11.41
N GLY A 139 -18.05 -2.86 -11.40
CA GLY A 139 -17.89 -1.83 -12.43
C GLY A 139 -17.50 -2.37 -13.81
N ALA A 140 -16.87 -3.54 -13.87
CA ALA A 140 -16.59 -4.20 -15.15
C ALA A 140 -17.87 -4.69 -15.89
N THR A 141 -18.97 -4.85 -15.15
CA THR A 141 -20.28 -5.21 -15.73
C THR A 141 -21.09 -3.98 -16.16
N ASP A 142 -20.80 -2.80 -15.59
CA ASP A 142 -21.53 -1.55 -15.88
C ASP A 142 -20.77 -0.57 -16.79
N ALA A 143 -19.57 -0.93 -17.26
CA ALA A 143 -18.83 -0.14 -18.24
C ALA A 143 -19.51 -0.05 -19.63
N THR A 144 -20.79 -0.40 -19.70
CA THR A 144 -21.68 -0.19 -20.84
C THR A 144 -22.73 0.89 -20.58
N LEU A 145 -22.54 1.71 -19.56
CA LEU A 145 -23.36 2.91 -19.34
C LEU A 145 -22.58 4.16 -19.69
#